data_2afc7d6adb513d8e154b9a9d73186cf5
#
_entry.id   2afc7d6adb513d8e154b9a9d73186cf5
#
_cell.length_a   1.000
_cell.length_b   1.000
_cell.length_c   1.000
_cell.angle_alpha   90.00
_cell.angle_beta   90.00
_cell.angle_gamma   90.00
#
_symmetry.space_group_name_H-M   'P 1'
#
loop_
_entity.id
_entity.type
_entity.pdbx_description
1 polymer ?
#
loop_
_entity_poly.entity_id
_entity_poly.type
_entity_poly.pdbx_seq_one_letter_code
_entity_poly.pdbx_strand_id
1 'polypeptide(L)'
;MTQDHIAVVVGHSAWNDLQLIGSAFERAGIGILSSVSGAVDMADQARSLGADCVLFTPTLPGMTPALVQELLLNEDKPIAAVGLIPAGSQYAAEYQRFGMKGFVTTPLDHTQVQNLPTLVIEAVRLAQDERRSRSFTPVTAEDALAILDRGGWQQQTIAVFSPKGGVGKSTLSANLAAAFGVIAMRPTLLIDADMSRANTHILFGLDIEAEPRNLFSLYSRVVSEGHRTQRYVVQSQTVQNNVRKLKGKLDLLPGIPKPHIAGLPEFVEDPQRTMAIFADLLRAARGFYELRVIDVGPDFNLPLHWSAIQEADTVLLVVTPEKTAISDIANVLPALEKTFGTLQKFRLVLNQFDDRFGIAPKDVVKFLNGKVTILGSVPYAPDETRQSINTGEPLVLQKGLTPAGEAIVKLGGKFYPPLEALGRKRSVVKGPGLFRRTKETFAQ
;
A
#
# COMPACT_ATOMS: atom_id res chain seq x y z
N MET A 1 14.99 38.83 16.33
CA MET A 1 15.06 37.40 16.06
C MET A 1 13.65 36.87 16.30
N THR A 2 12.88 36.69 15.23
CA THR A 2 11.56 36.06 15.28
C THR A 2 11.75 34.62 15.76
N GLN A 3 11.13 34.28 16.89
CA GLN A 3 11.04 32.90 17.32
C GLN A 3 10.24 32.16 16.24
N ASP A 4 10.93 31.36 15.41
CA ASP A 4 10.26 30.46 14.48
C ASP A 4 9.43 29.46 15.30
N HIS A 5 8.11 29.55 15.19
CA HIS A 5 7.21 28.61 15.85
C HIS A 5 7.43 27.20 15.25
N ILE A 6 7.98 26.29 16.04
CA ILE A 6 8.16 24.90 15.61
C ILE A 6 6.80 24.20 15.58
N ALA A 7 6.52 23.52 14.50
CA ALA A 7 5.29 22.80 14.23
C ALA A 7 5.53 21.28 14.24
N VAL A 8 4.72 20.55 15.00
CA VAL A 8 4.89 19.11 15.23
C VAL A 8 3.63 18.34 14.86
N VAL A 9 3.80 17.19 14.21
CA VAL A 9 2.75 16.17 14.06
C VAL A 9 3.07 15.01 14.99
N VAL A 10 2.06 14.55 15.77
CA VAL A 10 2.24 13.51 16.79
C VAL A 10 1.61 12.20 16.30
N GLY A 11 2.43 11.17 16.13
CA GLY A 11 2.02 9.80 15.87
C GLY A 11 1.98 8.97 17.15
N HIS A 12 0.87 9.06 17.90
CA HIS A 12 0.70 8.35 19.16
C HIS A 12 -0.78 8.14 19.47
N SER A 13 -1.13 7.03 20.09
CA SER A 13 -2.52 6.65 20.37
C SER A 13 -2.94 6.77 21.84
N ALA A 14 -2.01 6.96 22.76
CA ALA A 14 -2.31 7.08 24.19
C ALA A 14 -2.75 8.50 24.56
N TRP A 15 -4.03 8.68 24.87
CA TRP A 15 -4.63 9.99 25.16
C TRP A 15 -3.97 10.75 26.33
N ASN A 16 -3.62 10.03 27.39
CA ASN A 16 -3.00 10.65 28.57
C ASN A 16 -1.63 11.26 28.23
N ASP A 17 -0.82 10.59 27.42
CA ASP A 17 0.48 11.09 27.00
C ASP A 17 0.32 12.33 26.10
N LEU A 18 -0.69 12.35 25.21
CA LEU A 18 -0.98 13.49 24.33
C LEU A 18 -1.32 14.76 25.13
N GLN A 19 -2.05 14.64 26.23
CA GLN A 19 -2.34 15.79 27.10
C GLN A 19 -1.09 16.34 27.81
N LEU A 20 -0.24 15.46 28.30
CA LEU A 20 1.02 15.83 28.94
C LEU A 20 1.97 16.52 27.97
N ILE A 21 2.14 15.94 26.78
CA ILE A 21 2.95 16.50 25.69
C ILE A 21 2.39 17.86 25.25
N GLY A 22 1.08 17.96 25.03
CA GLY A 22 0.40 19.20 24.63
C GLY A 22 0.68 20.34 25.60
N SER A 23 0.51 20.12 26.89
CA SER A 23 0.77 21.12 27.93
C SER A 23 2.25 21.55 28.03
N ALA A 24 3.18 20.65 27.72
CA ALA A 24 4.62 20.96 27.72
C ALA A 24 5.00 21.76 26.46
N PHE A 25 4.46 21.42 25.31
CA PHE A 25 4.72 22.08 24.03
C PHE A 25 4.12 23.49 23.99
N GLU A 26 2.89 23.68 24.46
CA GLU A 26 2.26 24.99 24.57
C GLU A 26 3.11 25.98 25.36
N ARG A 27 3.64 25.55 26.53
CA ARG A 27 4.53 26.37 27.34
C ARG A 27 5.85 26.72 26.67
N ALA A 28 6.31 25.88 25.74
CA ALA A 28 7.54 26.10 24.99
C ALA A 28 7.33 26.81 23.64
N GLY A 29 6.09 27.17 23.29
CA GLY A 29 5.77 27.78 22.01
C GLY A 29 5.86 26.83 20.81
N ILE A 30 5.73 25.52 21.03
CA ILE A 30 5.69 24.50 19.99
C ILE A 30 4.24 24.18 19.66
N GLY A 31 3.87 24.28 18.38
CA GLY A 31 2.52 23.98 17.90
C GLY A 31 2.34 22.53 17.52
N ILE A 32 1.33 21.85 18.09
CA ILE A 32 0.90 20.54 17.59
C ILE A 32 -0.11 20.78 16.48
N LEU A 33 0.27 20.45 15.25
CA LEU A 33 -0.58 20.61 14.07
C LEU A 33 -1.66 19.51 13.99
N SER A 34 -1.29 18.30 14.38
CA SER A 34 -2.19 17.14 14.33
C SER A 34 -1.66 16.01 15.21
N SER A 35 -2.58 15.12 15.63
CA SER A 35 -2.23 13.82 16.22
C SER A 35 -2.93 12.70 15.46
N VAL A 36 -2.21 11.62 15.17
CA VAL A 36 -2.68 10.52 14.35
C VAL A 36 -2.26 9.17 14.92
N SER A 37 -3.01 8.12 14.60
CA SER A 37 -2.77 6.75 15.06
C SER A 37 -2.13 5.83 14.01
N GLY A 38 -1.67 6.39 12.87
CA GLY A 38 -1.02 5.67 11.78
C GLY A 38 0.21 6.42 11.26
N ALA A 39 1.27 5.68 10.91
CA ALA A 39 2.53 6.28 10.46
C ALA A 39 2.45 6.91 9.07
N VAL A 40 1.63 6.36 8.19
CA VAL A 40 1.39 6.93 6.84
C VAL A 40 0.67 8.27 6.97
N ASP A 41 -0.39 8.32 7.78
CA ASP A 41 -1.13 9.56 8.05
C ASP A 41 -0.23 10.62 8.71
N MET A 42 0.66 10.18 9.62
CA MET A 42 1.65 11.05 10.26
C MET A 42 2.58 11.69 9.22
N ALA A 43 3.12 10.90 8.32
CA ALA A 43 4.03 11.38 7.29
C ALA A 43 3.34 12.31 6.28
N ASP A 44 2.14 11.94 5.83
CA ASP A 44 1.37 12.74 4.87
C ASP A 44 0.91 14.06 5.48
N GLN A 45 0.46 14.07 6.74
CA GLN A 45 0.11 15.28 7.44
C GLN A 45 1.33 16.15 7.76
N ALA A 46 2.45 15.53 8.14
CA ALA A 46 3.68 16.27 8.40
C ALA A 46 4.15 17.04 7.15
N ARG A 47 4.02 16.43 5.97
CA ARG A 47 4.35 17.08 4.68
C ARG A 47 3.33 18.15 4.29
N SER A 48 2.04 17.81 4.33
CA SER A 48 0.97 18.70 3.86
C SER A 48 0.77 19.92 4.74
N LEU A 49 0.95 19.79 6.05
CA LEU A 49 0.84 20.87 7.01
C LEU A 49 2.18 21.62 7.21
N GLY A 50 3.26 21.16 6.59
CA GLY A 50 4.57 21.79 6.69
C GLY A 50 5.17 21.66 8.08
N ALA A 51 5.05 20.52 8.76
CA ALA A 51 5.64 20.29 10.06
C ALA A 51 7.17 20.34 10.04
N ASP A 52 7.77 20.75 11.14
CA ASP A 52 9.22 20.75 11.34
C ASP A 52 9.70 19.44 11.96
N CYS A 53 8.82 18.77 12.71
CA CYS A 53 9.14 17.53 13.40
C CYS A 53 7.95 16.60 13.48
N VAL A 54 8.23 15.29 13.50
CA VAL A 54 7.26 14.28 13.93
C VAL A 54 7.69 13.69 15.27
N LEU A 55 6.73 13.50 16.16
CA LEU A 55 6.90 12.76 17.40
C LEU A 55 6.18 11.42 17.25
N PHE A 56 6.86 10.29 17.34
CA PHE A 56 6.28 8.99 17.02
C PHE A 56 6.62 7.90 18.04
N THR A 57 5.74 6.90 18.14
CA THR A 57 6.06 5.63 18.80
C THR A 57 6.39 4.55 17.75
N PRO A 58 7.41 3.69 17.98
CA PRO A 58 7.73 2.59 17.05
C PRO A 58 6.60 1.57 16.85
N THR A 59 5.67 1.50 17.81
CA THR A 59 4.51 0.61 17.76
C THR A 59 3.35 1.18 16.95
N LEU A 60 3.49 2.40 16.41
CA LEU A 60 2.48 3.01 15.56
C LEU A 60 2.28 2.15 14.30
N PRO A 61 1.03 1.80 13.92
CA PRO A 61 0.76 1.01 12.73
C PRO A 61 1.41 1.59 11.47
N GLY A 62 2.22 0.76 10.79
CA GLY A 62 2.97 1.17 9.60
C GLY A 62 4.26 1.96 9.87
N MET A 63 4.68 2.13 11.13
CA MET A 63 5.92 2.83 11.45
C MET A 63 7.14 1.98 11.12
N THR A 64 8.06 2.55 10.35
CA THR A 64 9.32 1.92 9.96
C THR A 64 10.49 2.89 10.10
N PRO A 65 11.70 2.40 10.35
CA PRO A 65 12.90 3.25 10.33
C PRO A 65 13.09 3.99 8.99
N ALA A 66 12.74 3.35 7.86
CA ALA A 66 12.83 3.96 6.54
C ALA A 66 11.96 5.21 6.39
N LEU A 67 10.80 5.25 7.04
CA LEU A 67 9.91 6.41 7.04
C LEU A 67 10.56 7.61 7.74
N VAL A 68 11.33 7.38 8.81
CA VAL A 68 12.11 8.44 9.49
C VAL A 68 13.13 9.05 8.55
N GLN A 69 13.82 8.22 7.78
CA GLN A 69 14.78 8.71 6.79
C GLN A 69 14.09 9.47 5.65
N GLU A 70 12.94 9.00 5.18
CA GLU A 70 12.15 9.65 4.15
C GLU A 70 11.70 11.07 4.59
N LEU A 71 11.27 11.22 5.85
CA LEU A 71 10.89 12.51 6.41
C LEU A 71 12.09 13.46 6.51
N LEU A 72 13.24 12.96 6.95
CA LEU A 72 14.48 13.74 7.04
C LEU A 72 14.96 14.22 5.67
N LEU A 73 14.68 13.44 4.62
CA LEU A 73 15.07 13.71 3.23
C LEU A 73 13.97 14.41 2.41
N ASN A 74 12.91 14.89 3.05
CA ASN A 74 11.81 15.57 2.35
C ASN A 74 12.31 16.74 1.51
N GLU A 75 11.84 16.85 0.27
CA GLU A 75 12.35 17.79 -0.75
C GLU A 75 12.14 19.26 -0.34
N ASP A 76 11.00 19.61 0.22
CA ASP A 76 10.67 20.98 0.59
C ASP A 76 11.49 21.44 1.80
N LYS A 77 11.41 20.71 2.90
CA LYS A 77 12.22 20.93 4.09
C LYS A 77 12.41 19.62 4.86
N PRO A 78 13.56 19.42 5.56
CA PRO A 78 13.75 18.25 6.37
C PRO A 78 12.73 18.23 7.53
N ILE A 79 12.10 17.11 7.74
CA ILE A 79 11.19 16.89 8.86
C ILE A 79 11.93 16.02 9.87
N ALA A 80 12.26 16.58 11.02
CA ALA A 80 12.96 15.86 12.08
C ALA A 80 12.06 14.78 12.67
N ALA A 81 12.64 13.71 13.21
CA ALA A 81 11.91 12.66 13.89
C ALA A 81 12.44 12.45 15.30
N VAL A 82 11.53 12.47 16.29
CA VAL A 82 11.79 12.20 17.70
C VAL A 82 10.94 11.02 18.16
N GLY A 83 11.58 10.01 18.79
CA GLY A 83 10.91 8.77 19.19
C GLY A 83 10.38 8.80 20.62
N LEU A 84 9.17 8.26 20.84
CA LEU A 84 8.65 7.83 22.12
C LEU A 84 8.91 6.31 22.23
N ILE A 85 10.03 5.93 22.83
CA ILE A 85 10.58 4.58 22.75
C ILE A 85 10.26 3.78 24.02
N PRO A 86 9.64 2.59 23.93
CA PRO A 86 9.42 1.74 25.09
C PRO A 86 10.73 1.40 25.81
N ALA A 87 10.75 1.55 27.13
CA ALA A 87 11.92 1.27 27.96
C ALA A 87 12.38 -0.18 27.75
N GLY A 88 13.70 -0.39 27.62
CA GLY A 88 14.32 -1.70 27.43
C GLY A 88 14.19 -2.29 26.01
N SER A 89 13.60 -1.56 25.07
CA SER A 89 13.51 -2.00 23.67
C SER A 89 14.77 -1.63 22.86
N GLN A 90 15.00 -2.34 21.76
CA GLN A 90 16.13 -2.06 20.83
C GLN A 90 15.79 -0.97 19.79
N TYR A 91 14.57 -0.45 19.77
CA TYR A 91 14.12 0.52 18.78
C TYR A 91 14.96 1.79 18.70
N ALA A 92 15.47 2.28 19.82
CA ALA A 92 16.26 3.52 19.85
C ALA A 92 17.48 3.43 18.91
N ALA A 93 18.29 2.38 19.02
CA ALA A 93 19.47 2.18 18.19
C ALA A 93 19.12 1.96 16.71
N GLU A 94 18.01 1.28 16.46
CA GLU A 94 17.51 1.00 15.13
C GLU A 94 17.09 2.31 14.42
N TYR A 95 16.20 3.09 15.02
CA TYR A 95 15.70 4.33 14.42
C TYR A 95 16.75 5.45 14.32
N GLN A 96 17.73 5.50 15.24
CA GLN A 96 18.83 6.45 15.18
C GLN A 96 19.71 6.24 13.93
N ARG A 97 19.92 4.99 13.50
CA ARG A 97 20.66 4.68 12.27
C ARG A 97 19.98 5.25 11.01
N PHE A 98 18.68 5.46 11.06
CA PHE A 98 17.87 6.01 9.98
C PHE A 98 17.60 7.51 10.10
N GLY A 99 18.26 8.16 11.05
CA GLY A 99 18.22 9.60 11.17
C GLY A 99 17.27 10.15 12.23
N MET A 100 16.70 9.30 13.11
CA MET A 100 16.02 9.81 14.30
C MET A 100 16.97 10.68 15.13
N LYS A 101 16.56 11.90 15.44
CA LYS A 101 17.43 12.93 16.05
C LYS A 101 17.40 12.92 17.58
N GLY A 102 16.42 12.26 18.16
CA GLY A 102 16.29 12.15 19.60
C GLY A 102 15.18 11.19 20.00
N PHE A 103 15.14 10.80 21.26
CA PHE A 103 14.05 10.00 21.82
C PHE A 103 13.91 10.19 23.33
N VAL A 104 12.72 9.92 23.83
CA VAL A 104 12.45 9.72 25.26
C VAL A 104 11.88 8.33 25.47
N THR A 105 12.08 7.77 26.67
CA THR A 105 11.55 6.45 27.00
C THR A 105 10.12 6.53 27.50
N THR A 106 9.30 5.54 27.13
CA THR A 106 7.93 5.43 27.66
C THR A 106 7.83 4.28 28.66
N PRO A 107 6.95 4.37 29.70
CA PRO A 107 5.98 5.43 29.97
C PRO A 107 6.65 6.76 30.33
N LEU A 108 6.01 7.89 29.93
CA LEU A 108 6.54 9.23 30.14
C LEU A 108 6.47 9.62 31.63
N ASP A 109 7.59 10.03 32.20
CA ASP A 109 7.64 10.67 33.54
C ASP A 109 7.68 12.20 33.41
N HIS A 110 7.56 12.88 34.55
CA HIS A 110 7.52 14.35 34.61
C HIS A 110 8.79 15.00 34.03
N THR A 111 9.95 14.40 34.25
CA THR A 111 11.24 14.91 33.79
C THR A 111 11.37 14.78 32.27
N GLN A 112 10.93 13.65 31.72
CA GLN A 112 10.92 13.38 30.28
C GLN A 112 9.99 14.34 29.54
N VAL A 113 8.79 14.58 30.08
CA VAL A 113 7.82 15.53 29.51
C VAL A 113 8.38 16.96 29.54
N GLN A 114 9.08 17.38 30.58
CA GLN A 114 9.70 18.71 30.67
C GLN A 114 10.85 18.87 29.65
N ASN A 115 11.62 17.84 29.40
CA ASN A 115 12.76 17.88 28.47
C ASN A 115 12.38 17.71 26.99
N LEU A 116 11.20 17.19 26.72
CA LEU A 116 10.75 16.89 25.36
C LEU A 116 10.74 18.11 24.41
N PRO A 117 10.29 19.33 24.82
CA PRO A 117 10.39 20.52 23.99
C PRO A 117 11.81 20.85 23.55
N THR A 118 12.75 20.80 24.48
CA THR A 118 14.19 21.06 24.19
C THR A 118 14.73 20.03 23.20
N LEU A 119 14.38 18.77 23.37
CA LEU A 119 14.77 17.69 22.47
C LEU A 119 14.23 17.89 21.06
N VAL A 120 12.97 18.33 20.91
CA VAL A 120 12.34 18.62 19.62
C VAL A 120 13.03 19.79 18.93
N ILE A 121 13.31 20.88 19.66
CA ILE A 121 14.03 22.05 19.13
C ILE A 121 15.41 21.64 18.61
N GLU A 122 16.15 20.86 19.39
CA GLU A 122 17.47 20.37 19.00
C GLU A 122 17.40 19.42 17.79
N ALA A 123 16.41 18.53 17.75
CA ALA A 123 16.19 17.63 16.63
C ALA A 123 15.95 18.37 15.31
N VAL A 124 15.12 19.40 15.33
CA VAL A 124 14.84 20.26 14.16
C VAL A 124 16.11 20.97 13.70
N ARG A 125 16.88 21.54 14.62
CA ARG A 125 18.15 22.19 14.29
C ARG A 125 19.13 21.22 13.65
N LEU A 126 19.33 20.04 14.24
CA LEU A 126 20.22 19.01 13.70
C LEU A 126 19.80 18.56 12.29
N ALA A 127 18.50 18.41 12.03
CA ALA A 127 18.00 18.06 10.71
C ALA A 127 18.27 19.13 9.66
N GLN A 128 18.13 20.40 10.04
CA GLN A 128 18.43 21.54 9.16
C GLN A 128 19.93 21.68 8.88
N ASP A 129 20.79 21.52 9.90
CA ASP A 129 22.25 21.61 9.76
C ASP A 129 22.79 20.46 8.92
N GLU A 130 22.22 19.26 9.05
CA GLU A 130 22.57 18.11 8.25
C GLU A 130 22.22 18.31 6.75
N ARG A 131 21.11 18.97 6.44
CA ARG A 131 20.78 19.35 5.06
C ARG A 131 21.80 20.34 4.48
N ARG A 132 22.30 21.30 5.28
CA ARG A 132 23.29 22.29 4.84
C ARG A 132 24.68 21.68 4.58
N SER A 133 25.02 20.59 5.27
CA SER A 133 26.33 19.94 5.19
C SER A 133 26.43 18.79 4.18
N ARG A 134 25.31 18.33 3.64
CA ARG A 134 25.29 17.21 2.68
C ARG A 134 25.45 17.69 1.24
N SER A 135 26.62 17.40 0.65
CA SER A 135 26.66 17.03 -0.76
C SER A 135 25.98 15.66 -0.88
N PHE A 136 24.80 15.64 -1.46
CA PHE A 136 23.88 14.51 -1.49
C PHE A 136 24.52 13.33 -2.24
N THR A 137 24.87 12.26 -1.53
CA THR A 137 25.08 10.95 -2.16
C THR A 137 23.75 10.19 -2.00
N PRO A 138 23.01 9.97 -3.08
CA PRO A 138 21.75 9.24 -2.98
C PRO A 138 22.04 7.82 -2.47
N VAL A 139 21.28 7.35 -1.48
CA VAL A 139 21.29 5.96 -1.02
C VAL A 139 21.00 5.07 -2.22
N THR A 140 21.90 4.13 -2.52
CA THR A 140 21.68 3.23 -3.66
C THR A 140 20.53 2.28 -3.37
N ALA A 141 19.88 1.76 -4.43
CA ALA A 141 18.80 0.78 -4.25
C ALA A 141 19.29 -0.49 -3.51
N GLU A 142 20.57 -0.82 -3.65
CA GLU A 142 21.20 -1.93 -2.93
C GLU A 142 21.40 -1.64 -1.45
N ASP A 143 21.77 -0.40 -1.10
CA ASP A 143 21.88 0.04 0.29
C ASP A 143 20.48 0.05 0.94
N ALA A 144 19.46 0.54 0.24
CA ALA A 144 18.07 0.53 0.71
C ALA A 144 17.55 -0.91 0.92
N LEU A 145 17.86 -1.85 0.02
CA LEU A 145 17.52 -3.27 0.17
C LEU A 145 18.28 -3.91 1.33
N ALA A 146 19.59 -3.65 1.48
CA ALA A 146 20.39 -4.17 2.59
C ALA A 146 19.92 -3.64 3.96
N ILE A 147 19.39 -2.42 4.00
CA ILE A 147 18.83 -1.79 5.19
C ILE A 147 17.50 -2.46 5.58
N LEU A 148 16.65 -2.77 4.60
CA LEU A 148 15.34 -3.40 4.83
C LEU A 148 15.43 -4.89 5.16
N ASP A 149 16.42 -5.60 4.63
CA ASP A 149 16.70 -6.99 5.02
C ASP A 149 17.16 -7.11 6.50
N ARG A 150 17.56 -6.00 7.12
CA ARG A 150 18.05 -5.96 8.51
C ARG A 150 17.03 -5.50 9.54
N GLY A 151 15.88 -4.96 9.16
CA GLY A 151 14.93 -4.40 10.12
C GLY A 151 13.49 -4.30 9.62
N GLY A 152 12.65 -5.21 10.07
CA GLY A 152 11.29 -4.90 10.50
C GLY A 152 10.25 -4.52 9.45
N TRP A 153 10.48 -4.73 8.13
CA TRP A 153 9.39 -4.55 7.19
C TRP A 153 8.28 -5.59 7.44
N GLN A 154 7.05 -5.10 7.65
CA GLN A 154 5.93 -5.98 7.95
C GLN A 154 5.28 -6.48 6.67
N GLN A 155 4.93 -7.77 6.68
CA GLN A 155 4.13 -8.37 5.63
C GLN A 155 2.80 -7.65 5.49
N GLN A 156 2.35 -7.42 4.24
CA GLN A 156 1.12 -6.67 3.97
C GLN A 156 0.17 -7.42 3.05
N THR A 157 -1.12 -7.27 3.32
CA THR A 157 -2.21 -7.67 2.45
C THR A 157 -2.93 -6.42 1.95
N ILE A 158 -2.93 -6.23 0.63
CA ILE A 158 -3.51 -5.07 -0.03
C ILE A 158 -4.69 -5.55 -0.86
N ALA A 159 -5.90 -5.14 -0.53
CA ALA A 159 -7.07 -5.37 -1.37
C ALA A 159 -7.30 -4.18 -2.31
N VAL A 160 -7.59 -4.45 -3.57
CA VAL A 160 -7.90 -3.43 -4.58
C VAL A 160 -9.37 -3.55 -4.93
N PHE A 161 -10.16 -2.58 -4.55
CA PHE A 161 -11.61 -2.60 -4.63
C PHE A 161 -12.19 -1.35 -5.28
N SER A 162 -13.32 -1.49 -5.93
CA SER A 162 -14.21 -0.41 -6.34
C SER A 162 -15.60 -0.99 -6.56
N PRO A 163 -16.68 -0.29 -6.14
CA PRO A 163 -18.05 -0.71 -6.45
C PRO A 163 -18.38 -0.59 -7.95
N LYS A 164 -17.55 0.14 -8.71
CA LYS A 164 -17.74 0.34 -10.16
C LYS A 164 -16.86 -0.61 -10.97
N GLY A 165 -17.43 -1.21 -12.01
CA GLY A 165 -16.68 -1.96 -13.02
C GLY A 165 -15.89 -1.04 -13.97
N GLY A 166 -14.80 -1.56 -14.57
CA GLY A 166 -14.05 -0.83 -15.61
C GLY A 166 -13.10 0.28 -15.13
N VAL A 167 -13.02 0.54 -13.83
CA VAL A 167 -12.13 1.58 -13.27
C VAL A 167 -10.65 1.18 -13.23
N GLY A 168 -10.29 -0.02 -13.67
CA GLY A 168 -8.89 -0.50 -13.76
C GLY A 168 -8.37 -1.21 -12.51
N LYS A 169 -9.23 -1.78 -11.67
CA LYS A 169 -8.82 -2.58 -10.49
C LYS A 169 -7.80 -3.66 -10.82
N SER A 170 -8.18 -4.58 -11.71
CA SER A 170 -7.33 -5.72 -12.11
C SER A 170 -6.00 -5.28 -12.71
N THR A 171 -6.02 -4.22 -13.54
CA THR A 171 -4.79 -3.64 -14.09
C THR A 171 -3.90 -3.10 -12.98
N LEU A 172 -4.45 -2.38 -12.01
CA LEU A 172 -3.69 -1.86 -10.86
C LEU A 172 -3.15 -3.00 -10.00
N SER A 173 -3.98 -4.00 -9.67
CA SER A 173 -3.60 -5.17 -8.86
C SER A 173 -2.45 -5.94 -9.49
N ALA A 174 -2.55 -6.26 -10.79
CA ALA A 174 -1.53 -6.99 -11.53
C ALA A 174 -0.20 -6.21 -11.60
N ASN A 175 -0.27 -4.90 -11.85
CA ASN A 175 0.90 -4.05 -11.93
C ASN A 175 1.58 -3.83 -10.57
N LEU A 176 0.83 -3.63 -9.48
CA LEU A 176 1.39 -3.57 -8.13
C LEU A 176 2.08 -4.88 -7.75
N ALA A 177 1.42 -6.02 -7.98
CA ALA A 177 1.99 -7.33 -7.71
C ALA A 177 3.27 -7.58 -8.54
N ALA A 178 3.26 -7.20 -9.83
CA ALA A 178 4.44 -7.29 -10.70
C ALA A 178 5.58 -6.36 -10.23
N ALA A 179 5.26 -5.16 -9.77
CA ALA A 179 6.26 -4.25 -9.20
C ALA A 179 6.92 -4.84 -7.95
N PHE A 180 6.16 -5.42 -7.05
CA PHE A 180 6.71 -6.05 -5.86
C PHE A 180 7.47 -7.36 -6.17
N GLY A 181 6.85 -8.26 -6.93
CA GLY A 181 7.41 -9.59 -7.18
C GLY A 181 8.55 -9.62 -8.19
N VAL A 182 8.54 -8.73 -9.18
CA VAL A 182 9.52 -8.74 -10.28
C VAL A 182 10.54 -7.62 -10.18
N ILE A 183 10.13 -6.41 -9.84
CA ILE A 183 11.07 -5.28 -9.72
C ILE A 183 11.76 -5.30 -8.36
N ALA A 184 11.00 -5.41 -7.27
CA ALA A 184 11.55 -5.44 -5.93
C ALA A 184 12.00 -6.83 -5.47
N MET A 185 11.75 -7.88 -6.25
CA MET A 185 12.12 -9.28 -5.94
C MET A 185 11.64 -9.74 -4.56
N ARG A 186 10.46 -9.25 -4.12
CA ARG A 186 9.85 -9.66 -2.86
C ARG A 186 8.84 -10.79 -3.09
N PRO A 187 8.81 -11.85 -2.26
CA PRO A 187 7.81 -12.90 -2.36
C PRO A 187 6.39 -12.33 -2.35
N THR A 188 5.74 -12.37 -3.49
CA THR A 188 4.45 -11.70 -3.71
C THR A 188 3.42 -12.68 -4.27
N LEU A 189 2.22 -12.67 -3.70
CA LEU A 189 1.06 -13.39 -4.19
C LEU A 189 0.03 -12.40 -4.71
N LEU A 190 -0.35 -12.54 -5.99
CA LEU A 190 -1.55 -11.93 -6.54
C LEU A 190 -2.70 -12.94 -6.44
N ILE A 191 -3.81 -12.53 -5.85
CA ILE A 191 -5.03 -13.34 -5.75
C ILE A 191 -6.11 -12.66 -6.59
N ASP A 192 -6.64 -13.37 -7.57
CA ASP A 192 -7.81 -12.95 -8.30
C ASP A 192 -9.06 -13.43 -7.56
N ALA A 193 -9.66 -12.52 -6.80
CA ALA A 193 -10.86 -12.77 -6.01
C ALA A 193 -12.14 -12.24 -6.67
N ASP A 194 -12.06 -11.75 -7.93
CA ASP A 194 -13.26 -11.34 -8.65
C ASP A 194 -14.07 -12.58 -9.07
N MET A 195 -15.10 -12.89 -8.29
CA MET A 195 -15.99 -14.02 -8.54
C MET A 195 -16.79 -13.86 -9.83
N SER A 196 -16.96 -12.64 -10.32
CA SER A 196 -17.79 -12.35 -11.48
C SER A 196 -17.03 -12.42 -12.79
N ARG A 197 -15.77 -11.97 -12.78
CA ARG A 197 -14.94 -11.78 -13.98
C ARG A 197 -13.45 -11.93 -13.69
N ALA A 198 -13.04 -13.09 -13.21
CA ALA A 198 -11.63 -13.39 -13.01
C ALA A 198 -10.85 -13.28 -14.32
N ASN A 199 -9.95 -12.31 -14.43
CA ASN A 199 -9.22 -12.04 -15.67
C ASN A 199 -7.78 -11.55 -15.45
N THR A 200 -7.28 -11.58 -14.22
CA THR A 200 -5.88 -11.17 -13.93
C THR A 200 -4.86 -12.05 -14.64
N HIS A 201 -5.20 -13.31 -14.93
CA HIS A 201 -4.35 -14.23 -15.69
C HIS A 201 -4.05 -13.73 -17.11
N ILE A 202 -5.02 -13.07 -17.77
CA ILE A 202 -4.85 -12.50 -19.13
C ILE A 202 -3.77 -11.42 -19.12
N LEU A 203 -3.69 -10.63 -18.04
CA LEU A 203 -2.68 -9.58 -17.89
C LEU A 203 -1.24 -10.10 -17.82
N PHE A 204 -1.08 -11.42 -17.64
CA PHE A 204 0.20 -12.12 -17.68
C PHE A 204 0.32 -13.08 -18.85
N GLY A 205 -0.57 -13.00 -19.84
CA GLY A 205 -0.55 -13.86 -21.02
C GLY A 205 -0.81 -15.34 -20.71
N LEU A 206 -1.54 -15.64 -19.63
CA LEU A 206 -1.87 -17.02 -19.25
C LEU A 206 -3.25 -17.41 -19.76
N ASP A 207 -3.35 -18.65 -20.24
CA ASP A 207 -4.61 -19.35 -20.47
C ASP A 207 -4.92 -20.23 -19.27
N ILE A 208 -6.03 -20.00 -18.60
CA ILE A 208 -6.45 -20.76 -17.41
C ILE A 208 -7.55 -21.80 -17.69
N GLU A 209 -8.12 -21.86 -18.90
CA GLU A 209 -9.16 -22.86 -19.18
C GLU A 209 -8.64 -24.30 -19.04
N ALA A 210 -7.37 -24.52 -19.38
CA ALA A 210 -6.68 -25.79 -19.21
C ALA A 210 -5.97 -25.96 -17.86
N GLU A 211 -6.03 -24.97 -16.98
CA GLU A 211 -5.24 -24.97 -15.73
C GLU A 211 -6.11 -25.30 -14.53
N PRO A 212 -5.88 -26.45 -13.86
CA PRO A 212 -6.65 -26.86 -12.69
C PRO A 212 -6.27 -26.08 -11.42
N ARG A 213 -5.18 -25.31 -11.44
CA ARG A 213 -4.68 -24.56 -10.27
C ARG A 213 -5.29 -23.16 -10.22
N ASN A 214 -6.36 -23.01 -9.47
CA ASN A 214 -7.08 -21.76 -9.30
C ASN A 214 -7.80 -21.72 -7.94
N LEU A 215 -8.43 -20.60 -7.64
CA LEU A 215 -9.14 -20.37 -6.37
C LEU A 215 -10.30 -21.36 -6.19
N PHE A 216 -11.01 -21.71 -7.28
CA PHE A 216 -12.10 -22.68 -7.21
C PHE A 216 -11.62 -24.07 -6.82
N SER A 217 -10.56 -24.56 -7.47
CA SER A 217 -10.02 -25.90 -7.15
C SER A 217 -9.45 -25.97 -5.73
N LEU A 218 -8.84 -24.90 -5.25
CA LEU A 218 -8.39 -24.78 -3.86
C LEU A 218 -9.58 -24.87 -2.91
N TYR A 219 -10.62 -24.06 -3.13
CA TYR A 219 -11.81 -23.98 -2.30
C TYR A 219 -12.53 -25.34 -2.27
N SER A 220 -12.81 -25.95 -3.43
CA SER A 220 -13.50 -27.22 -3.55
C SER A 220 -12.77 -28.35 -2.80
N ARG A 221 -11.43 -28.35 -2.86
CA ARG A 221 -10.62 -29.30 -2.08
C ARG A 221 -10.80 -29.10 -0.58
N VAL A 222 -10.69 -27.86 -0.09
CA VAL A 222 -10.85 -27.56 1.35
C VAL A 222 -12.24 -27.92 1.83
N VAL A 223 -13.28 -27.66 1.05
CA VAL A 223 -14.66 -28.03 1.40
C VAL A 223 -14.83 -29.54 1.43
N SER A 224 -14.34 -30.26 0.42
CA SER A 224 -14.42 -31.74 0.37
C SER A 224 -13.69 -32.40 1.52
N GLU A 225 -12.49 -31.94 1.86
CA GLU A 225 -11.72 -32.42 3.00
C GLU A 225 -12.38 -32.04 4.33
N GLY A 226 -12.91 -30.82 4.43
CA GLY A 226 -13.62 -30.29 5.60
C GLY A 226 -14.87 -31.10 5.95
N HIS A 227 -15.64 -31.55 4.95
CA HIS A 227 -16.78 -32.42 5.18
C HIS A 227 -16.40 -33.78 5.81
N ARG A 228 -15.22 -34.31 5.47
CA ARG A 228 -14.70 -35.55 6.04
C ARG A 228 -14.13 -35.37 7.45
N THR A 229 -13.44 -34.27 7.69
CA THR A 229 -12.71 -34.00 8.94
C THR A 229 -13.44 -33.09 9.91
N GLN A 230 -14.60 -32.54 9.51
CA GLN A 230 -15.34 -31.50 10.22
C GLN A 230 -14.50 -30.25 10.52
N ARG A 231 -13.49 -29.99 9.70
CA ARG A 231 -12.60 -28.82 9.80
C ARG A 231 -12.27 -28.29 8.43
N TYR A 232 -12.51 -27.00 8.22
CA TYR A 232 -12.19 -26.28 6.97
C TYR A 232 -10.90 -25.51 7.17
N VAL A 233 -9.76 -26.16 6.97
CA VAL A 233 -8.44 -25.55 7.18
C VAL A 233 -7.66 -25.52 5.88
N VAL A 234 -7.12 -24.35 5.53
CA VAL A 234 -6.22 -24.18 4.40
C VAL A 234 -4.79 -24.37 4.86
N GLN A 235 -4.16 -25.46 4.41
CA GLN A 235 -2.74 -25.68 4.67
C GLN A 235 -1.89 -24.83 3.72
N SER A 236 -0.72 -24.39 4.17
CA SER A 236 0.21 -23.61 3.36
C SER A 236 0.62 -24.34 2.07
N GLN A 237 0.77 -25.66 2.11
CA GLN A 237 1.07 -26.47 0.93
C GLN A 237 -0.11 -26.47 -0.07
N THR A 238 -1.36 -26.38 0.41
CA THR A 238 -2.54 -26.27 -0.47
C THR A 238 -2.50 -24.96 -1.26
N VAL A 239 -2.08 -23.86 -0.65
CA VAL A 239 -1.88 -22.59 -1.36
C VAL A 239 -0.80 -22.75 -2.43
N GLN A 240 0.37 -23.28 -2.05
CA GLN A 240 1.50 -23.49 -2.98
C GLN A 240 1.15 -24.39 -4.17
N ASN A 241 0.32 -25.38 -3.97
CA ASN A 241 -0.10 -26.32 -5.02
C ASN A 241 -1.12 -25.71 -6.00
N ASN A 242 -1.75 -24.58 -5.65
CA ASN A 242 -2.80 -23.95 -6.47
C ASN A 242 -2.37 -22.62 -7.11
N VAL A 243 -1.13 -22.17 -6.90
CA VAL A 243 -0.61 -20.96 -7.54
C VAL A 243 0.13 -21.26 -8.85
N ARG A 244 0.14 -20.26 -9.73
CA ARG A 244 0.98 -20.21 -10.93
C ARG A 244 2.22 -19.39 -10.63
N LYS A 245 3.38 -19.99 -10.83
CA LYS A 245 4.66 -19.28 -10.75
C LYS A 245 4.79 -18.36 -11.96
N LEU A 246 5.05 -17.10 -11.72
CA LEU A 246 5.30 -16.08 -12.73
C LEU A 246 6.78 -15.68 -12.74
N LYS A 247 7.08 -14.55 -13.38
CA LYS A 247 8.44 -14.00 -13.44
C LYS A 247 8.89 -13.48 -12.06
N GLY A 248 10.16 -13.63 -11.74
CA GLY A 248 10.74 -13.16 -10.49
C GLY A 248 10.25 -13.94 -9.26
N LYS A 249 9.79 -13.24 -8.25
CA LYS A 249 9.19 -13.80 -7.02
C LYS A 249 7.68 -13.55 -6.95
N LEU A 250 7.01 -13.49 -8.09
CA LEU A 250 5.58 -13.30 -8.21
C LEU A 250 4.89 -14.63 -8.47
N ASP A 251 3.88 -14.93 -7.68
CA ASP A 251 2.95 -16.02 -7.90
C ASP A 251 1.53 -15.47 -8.09
N LEU A 252 0.74 -16.14 -8.90
CA LEU A 252 -0.67 -15.85 -9.13
C LEU A 252 -1.53 -17.01 -8.64
N LEU A 253 -2.52 -16.73 -7.80
CA LEU A 253 -3.67 -17.60 -7.58
C LEU A 253 -4.79 -17.12 -8.51
N PRO A 254 -4.99 -17.79 -9.67
CA PRO A 254 -6.04 -17.40 -10.59
C PRO A 254 -7.41 -17.52 -9.95
N GLY A 255 -8.35 -16.70 -10.38
CA GLY A 255 -9.69 -16.70 -9.86
C GLY A 255 -10.56 -17.85 -10.38
N ILE A 256 -11.85 -17.69 -10.26
CA ILE A 256 -12.84 -18.67 -10.71
C ILE A 256 -12.93 -18.62 -12.24
N PRO A 257 -12.68 -19.73 -12.96
CA PRO A 257 -12.50 -19.69 -14.41
C PRO A 257 -13.77 -19.33 -15.20
N LYS A 258 -14.94 -19.55 -14.62
CA LYS A 258 -16.22 -19.28 -15.29
C LYS A 258 -17.21 -18.62 -14.32
N PRO A 259 -17.89 -17.53 -14.74
CA PRO A 259 -18.77 -16.76 -13.84
C PRO A 259 -19.90 -17.58 -13.21
N HIS A 260 -20.47 -18.58 -13.89
CA HIS A 260 -21.55 -19.41 -13.33
C HIS A 260 -21.10 -20.28 -12.15
N ILE A 261 -19.80 -20.54 -12.03
CA ILE A 261 -19.23 -21.29 -10.90
C ILE A 261 -19.33 -20.48 -9.60
N ALA A 262 -19.26 -19.15 -9.68
CA ALA A 262 -19.36 -18.28 -8.51
C ALA A 262 -20.75 -18.35 -7.82
N GLY A 263 -21.79 -18.72 -8.58
CA GLY A 263 -23.13 -18.93 -8.06
C GLY A 263 -23.43 -20.34 -7.57
N LEU A 264 -22.43 -21.23 -7.56
CA LEU A 264 -22.65 -22.59 -7.06
C LEU A 264 -22.94 -22.59 -5.55
N PRO A 265 -23.79 -23.54 -5.09
CA PRO A 265 -24.17 -23.65 -3.69
C PRO A 265 -22.98 -23.62 -2.73
N GLU A 266 -21.87 -24.23 -3.10
CA GLU A 266 -20.66 -24.31 -2.29
C GLU A 266 -20.13 -22.93 -1.84
N PHE A 267 -20.36 -21.88 -2.66
CA PHE A 267 -19.90 -20.52 -2.35
C PHE A 267 -20.95 -19.66 -1.69
N VAL A 268 -22.25 -19.87 -1.99
CA VAL A 268 -23.32 -18.94 -1.60
C VAL A 268 -24.21 -19.45 -0.47
N GLU A 269 -24.37 -20.77 -0.28
CA GLU A 269 -25.22 -21.34 0.76
C GLU A 269 -24.68 -21.12 2.16
N ASP A 270 -23.35 -21.09 2.32
CA ASP A 270 -22.70 -20.81 3.60
C ASP A 270 -21.66 -19.68 3.47
N PRO A 271 -22.13 -18.43 3.50
CA PRO A 271 -21.25 -17.27 3.40
C PRO A 271 -20.17 -17.22 4.48
N GLN A 272 -20.51 -17.65 5.71
CA GLN A 272 -19.57 -17.63 6.84
C GLN A 272 -18.43 -18.62 6.62
N ARG A 273 -18.73 -19.82 6.14
CA ARG A 273 -17.73 -20.81 5.76
C ARG A 273 -16.83 -20.28 4.65
N THR A 274 -17.40 -19.70 3.60
CA THR A 274 -16.63 -19.11 2.49
C THR A 274 -15.69 -18.03 2.99
N MET A 275 -16.15 -17.13 3.83
CA MET A 275 -15.32 -16.10 4.44
C MET A 275 -14.21 -16.70 5.31
N ALA A 276 -14.52 -17.69 6.14
CA ALA A 276 -13.55 -18.34 7.02
C ALA A 276 -12.46 -19.07 6.24
N ILE A 277 -12.80 -19.80 5.16
CA ILE A 277 -11.84 -20.48 4.29
C ILE A 277 -10.91 -19.44 3.62
N PHE A 278 -11.46 -18.33 3.14
CA PHE A 278 -10.64 -17.30 2.50
C PHE A 278 -9.72 -16.59 3.50
N ALA A 279 -10.19 -16.27 4.68
CA ALA A 279 -9.37 -15.72 5.75
C ALA A 279 -8.23 -16.70 6.13
N ASP A 280 -8.52 -17.99 6.21
CA ASP A 280 -7.52 -19.02 6.49
C ASP A 280 -6.51 -19.19 5.34
N LEU A 281 -6.96 -19.06 4.08
CA LEU A 281 -6.08 -18.99 2.91
C LEU A 281 -5.08 -17.84 3.04
N LEU A 282 -5.53 -16.64 3.36
CA LEU A 282 -4.66 -15.49 3.52
C LEU A 282 -3.67 -15.68 4.68
N ARG A 283 -4.12 -16.30 5.77
CA ARG A 283 -3.26 -16.66 6.91
C ARG A 283 -2.19 -17.69 6.50
N ALA A 284 -2.59 -18.75 5.80
CA ALA A 284 -1.68 -19.76 5.28
C ALA A 284 -0.66 -19.18 4.28
N ALA A 285 -1.07 -18.22 3.47
CA ALA A 285 -0.18 -17.55 2.51
C ALA A 285 0.90 -16.69 3.18
N ARG A 286 0.67 -16.20 4.41
CA ARG A 286 1.67 -15.41 5.15
C ARG A 286 3.00 -16.14 5.37
N GLY A 287 2.99 -17.46 5.40
CA GLY A 287 4.20 -18.28 5.56
C GLY A 287 5.16 -18.22 4.35
N PHE A 288 4.69 -17.82 3.16
CA PHE A 288 5.47 -17.84 1.93
C PHE A 288 5.58 -16.48 1.25
N TYR A 289 4.63 -15.58 1.49
CA TYR A 289 4.54 -14.31 0.78
C TYR A 289 4.59 -13.14 1.75
N GLU A 290 5.45 -12.21 1.42
CA GLU A 290 5.59 -10.97 2.16
C GLU A 290 4.51 -9.96 1.77
N LEU A 291 4.13 -9.97 0.49
CA LEU A 291 3.08 -9.14 -0.06
C LEU A 291 1.97 -10.00 -0.65
N ARG A 292 0.74 -9.67 -0.34
CA ARG A 292 -0.46 -10.28 -0.90
C ARG A 292 -1.31 -9.17 -1.49
N VAL A 293 -1.48 -9.17 -2.80
CA VAL A 293 -2.35 -8.24 -3.52
C VAL A 293 -3.61 -9.00 -3.93
N ILE A 294 -4.77 -8.50 -3.56
CA ILE A 294 -6.06 -9.14 -3.84
C ILE A 294 -6.83 -8.24 -4.81
N ASP A 295 -7.11 -8.76 -6.01
CA ASP A 295 -8.02 -8.13 -6.95
C ASP A 295 -9.45 -8.48 -6.58
N VAL A 296 -10.23 -7.48 -6.15
CA VAL A 296 -11.58 -7.67 -5.64
C VAL A 296 -12.60 -7.23 -6.68
N GLY A 297 -13.61 -8.04 -6.93
CA GLY A 297 -14.72 -7.68 -7.80
C GLY A 297 -15.57 -6.51 -7.27
N PRO A 298 -16.47 -5.96 -8.10
CA PRO A 298 -17.23 -4.76 -7.75
C PRO A 298 -18.36 -5.00 -6.75
N ASP A 299 -18.83 -6.23 -6.62
CA ASP A 299 -19.97 -6.58 -5.74
C ASP A 299 -19.47 -6.98 -4.35
N PHE A 300 -19.52 -6.04 -3.40
CA PHE A 300 -19.11 -6.32 -2.03
C PHE A 300 -20.10 -7.16 -1.21
N ASN A 301 -21.25 -7.53 -1.74
CA ASN A 301 -22.17 -8.47 -1.07
C ASN A 301 -21.72 -9.92 -1.21
N LEU A 302 -20.79 -10.21 -2.11
CA LEU A 302 -20.24 -11.55 -2.25
C LEU A 302 -19.31 -11.90 -1.08
N PRO A 303 -19.46 -13.08 -0.45
CA PRO A 303 -18.72 -13.45 0.75
C PRO A 303 -17.22 -13.34 0.61
N LEU A 304 -16.68 -13.75 -0.54
CA LEU A 304 -15.25 -13.72 -0.83
C LEU A 304 -14.72 -12.28 -0.93
N HIS A 305 -15.47 -11.39 -1.62
CA HIS A 305 -15.09 -9.97 -1.75
C HIS A 305 -15.09 -9.30 -0.38
N TRP A 306 -16.10 -9.59 0.42
CA TRP A 306 -16.21 -9.07 1.78
C TRP A 306 -15.05 -9.52 2.66
N SER A 307 -14.72 -10.82 2.62
CA SER A 307 -13.59 -11.37 3.36
C SER A 307 -12.27 -10.76 2.92
N ALA A 308 -12.07 -10.53 1.61
CA ALA A 308 -10.87 -9.88 1.09
C ALA A 308 -10.70 -8.46 1.65
N ILE A 309 -11.79 -7.69 1.71
CA ILE A 309 -11.79 -6.35 2.29
C ILE A 309 -11.54 -6.43 3.80
N GLN A 310 -12.13 -7.40 4.50
CA GLN A 310 -11.98 -7.57 5.95
C GLN A 310 -10.55 -7.89 6.35
N GLU A 311 -9.93 -8.84 5.67
CA GLU A 311 -8.60 -9.38 6.00
C GLU A 311 -7.43 -8.51 5.49
N ALA A 312 -7.71 -7.52 4.64
CA ALA A 312 -6.69 -6.62 4.12
C ALA A 312 -6.19 -5.65 5.21
N ASP A 313 -4.87 -5.44 5.25
CA ASP A 313 -4.23 -4.40 6.06
C ASP A 313 -4.49 -3.01 5.45
N THR A 314 -4.56 -2.94 4.12
CA THR A 314 -4.93 -1.72 3.38
C THR A 314 -5.90 -2.07 2.25
N VAL A 315 -6.92 -1.23 2.07
CA VAL A 315 -7.87 -1.34 0.95
C VAL A 315 -7.70 -0.13 0.03
N LEU A 316 -7.29 -0.38 -1.20
CA LEU A 316 -7.21 0.64 -2.25
C LEU A 316 -8.58 0.79 -2.91
N LEU A 317 -9.25 1.89 -2.65
CA LEU A 317 -10.50 2.28 -3.31
C LEU A 317 -10.13 2.92 -4.66
N VAL A 318 -10.31 2.19 -5.75
CA VAL A 318 -9.99 2.69 -7.09
C VAL A 318 -11.17 3.44 -7.68
N VAL A 319 -10.92 4.67 -8.13
CA VAL A 319 -11.94 5.53 -8.71
C VAL A 319 -11.38 6.28 -9.92
N THR A 320 -12.19 6.41 -10.97
CA THR A 320 -11.92 7.36 -12.06
C THR A 320 -12.37 8.76 -11.66
N PRO A 321 -11.75 9.85 -12.18
CA PRO A 321 -12.06 11.23 -11.79
C PRO A 321 -13.37 11.73 -12.43
N GLU A 322 -14.42 10.94 -12.32
CA GLU A 322 -15.77 11.22 -12.84
C GLU A 322 -16.80 11.23 -11.69
N LYS A 323 -17.79 12.12 -11.79
CA LYS A 323 -18.84 12.26 -10.74
C LYS A 323 -19.52 10.95 -10.39
N THR A 324 -19.84 10.14 -11.40
CA THR A 324 -20.53 8.85 -11.18
C THR A 324 -19.67 7.89 -10.35
N ALA A 325 -18.40 7.73 -10.72
CA ALA A 325 -17.49 6.84 -10.00
C ALA A 325 -17.22 7.32 -8.55
N ILE A 326 -17.09 8.64 -8.36
CA ILE A 326 -16.90 9.24 -7.03
C ILE A 326 -18.16 9.07 -6.19
N SER A 327 -19.35 9.23 -6.79
CA SER A 327 -20.65 9.00 -6.12
C SER A 327 -20.80 7.55 -5.69
N ASP A 328 -20.37 6.58 -6.50
CA ASP A 328 -20.41 5.15 -6.15
C ASP A 328 -19.54 4.88 -4.91
N ILE A 329 -18.35 5.49 -4.83
CA ILE A 329 -17.52 5.42 -3.60
C ILE A 329 -18.25 6.08 -2.42
N ALA A 330 -18.81 7.29 -2.58
CA ALA A 330 -19.53 7.98 -1.52
C ALA A 330 -20.69 7.14 -0.95
N ASN A 331 -21.38 6.38 -1.80
CA ASN A 331 -22.49 5.54 -1.42
C ASN A 331 -22.08 4.31 -0.60
N VAL A 332 -20.90 3.75 -0.80
CA VAL A 332 -20.42 2.59 -0.05
C VAL A 332 -19.69 2.95 1.25
N LEU A 333 -19.12 4.15 1.36
CA LEU A 333 -18.36 4.57 2.55
C LEU A 333 -19.16 4.44 3.86
N PRO A 334 -20.45 4.81 3.96
CA PRO A 334 -21.21 4.65 5.21
C PRO A 334 -21.33 3.19 5.65
N ALA A 335 -21.52 2.27 4.68
CA ALA A 335 -21.60 0.83 4.97
C ALA A 335 -20.26 0.29 5.45
N LEU A 336 -19.16 0.69 4.81
CA LEU A 336 -17.80 0.34 5.22
C LEU A 336 -17.48 0.89 6.63
N GLU A 337 -17.81 2.16 6.89
CA GLU A 337 -17.61 2.80 8.19
C GLU A 337 -18.41 2.10 9.30
N LYS A 338 -19.67 1.78 9.03
CA LYS A 338 -20.54 1.06 9.96
C LYS A 338 -19.98 -0.31 10.30
N THR A 339 -19.44 -1.03 9.32
CA THR A 339 -18.97 -2.40 9.51
C THR A 339 -17.58 -2.47 10.14
N PHE A 340 -16.67 -1.62 9.73
CA PHE A 340 -15.28 -1.65 10.21
C PHE A 340 -15.01 -0.70 11.39
N GLY A 341 -16.00 0.12 11.79
CA GLY A 341 -15.87 1.12 12.86
C GLY A 341 -14.98 2.31 12.48
N THR A 342 -14.14 2.17 11.47
CA THR A 342 -13.19 3.19 10.97
C THR A 342 -12.89 2.98 9.50
N LEU A 343 -12.54 4.08 8.82
CA LEU A 343 -12.07 4.04 7.42
C LEU A 343 -10.54 4.13 7.29
N GLN A 344 -9.79 4.00 8.37
CA GLN A 344 -8.33 4.21 8.39
C GLN A 344 -7.55 3.30 7.44
N LYS A 345 -8.01 2.07 7.17
CA LYS A 345 -7.35 1.18 6.22
C LYS A 345 -7.72 1.44 4.76
N PHE A 346 -8.67 2.34 4.50
CA PHE A 346 -9.13 2.66 3.15
C PHE A 346 -8.36 3.85 2.59
N ARG A 347 -7.81 3.68 1.39
CA ARG A 347 -7.06 4.72 0.67
C ARG A 347 -7.60 4.86 -0.74
N LEU A 348 -7.75 6.08 -1.21
CA LEU A 348 -8.26 6.35 -2.55
C LEU A 348 -7.12 6.37 -3.56
N VAL A 349 -7.32 5.72 -4.69
CA VAL A 349 -6.44 5.81 -5.86
C VAL A 349 -7.23 6.39 -7.03
N LEU A 350 -6.82 7.57 -7.50
CA LEU A 350 -7.39 8.17 -8.70
C LEU A 350 -6.75 7.50 -9.91
N ASN A 351 -7.49 6.61 -10.56
CA ASN A 351 -7.01 5.91 -11.75
C ASN A 351 -7.57 6.56 -13.02
N GLN A 352 -6.87 6.39 -14.15
CA GLN A 352 -7.21 7.00 -15.42
C GLN A 352 -7.35 8.53 -15.29
N PHE A 353 -6.46 9.14 -14.50
CA PHE A 353 -6.49 10.56 -14.22
C PHE A 353 -5.99 11.37 -15.41
N ASP A 354 -6.82 12.30 -15.87
CA ASP A 354 -6.47 13.31 -16.87
C ASP A 354 -6.84 14.69 -16.29
N ASP A 355 -5.85 15.54 -16.08
CA ASP A 355 -5.99 16.85 -15.46
C ASP A 355 -6.81 17.85 -16.32
N ARG A 356 -6.96 17.56 -17.61
CA ARG A 356 -7.75 18.39 -18.53
C ARG A 356 -9.25 18.19 -18.38
N PHE A 357 -9.69 17.00 -17.98
CA PHE A 357 -11.10 16.60 -17.99
C PHE A 357 -11.59 16.03 -16.66
N GLY A 358 -10.68 15.60 -15.80
CA GLY A 358 -10.99 14.98 -14.52
C GLY A 358 -11.36 15.98 -13.43
N ILE A 359 -12.09 15.50 -12.42
CA ILE A 359 -12.32 16.26 -11.20
C ILE A 359 -10.99 16.36 -10.43
N ALA A 360 -10.61 17.57 -10.03
CA ALA A 360 -9.37 17.80 -9.32
C ALA A 360 -9.31 16.99 -7.99
N PRO A 361 -8.16 16.46 -7.59
CA PRO A 361 -8.02 15.65 -6.38
C PRO A 361 -8.62 16.29 -5.12
N LYS A 362 -8.41 17.61 -4.93
CA LYS A 362 -9.00 18.39 -3.83
C LYS A 362 -10.53 18.37 -3.80
N ASP A 363 -11.16 18.37 -4.98
CA ASP A 363 -12.61 18.39 -5.10
C ASP A 363 -13.18 16.98 -4.90
N VAL A 364 -12.43 15.92 -5.26
CA VAL A 364 -12.76 14.54 -4.92
C VAL A 364 -12.77 14.35 -3.40
N VAL A 365 -11.72 14.80 -2.69
CA VAL A 365 -11.67 14.74 -1.23
C VAL A 365 -12.81 15.49 -0.58
N LYS A 366 -13.13 16.70 -1.10
CA LYS A 366 -14.25 17.51 -0.63
C LYS A 366 -15.60 16.79 -0.84
N PHE A 367 -15.80 16.18 -2.01
CA PHE A 367 -17.01 15.42 -2.31
C PHE A 367 -17.21 14.23 -1.37
N LEU A 368 -16.11 13.59 -0.94
CA LEU A 368 -16.12 12.47 0.02
C LEU A 368 -16.06 12.95 1.48
N ASN A 369 -16.27 14.25 1.73
CA ASN A 369 -16.25 14.86 3.07
C ASN A 369 -14.94 14.58 3.87
N GLY A 370 -13.82 14.40 3.20
CA GLY A 370 -12.54 14.10 3.83
C GLY A 370 -12.45 12.73 4.49
N LYS A 371 -13.43 11.85 4.29
CA LYS A 371 -13.50 10.54 4.96
C LYS A 371 -12.39 9.56 4.56
N VAL A 372 -11.84 9.71 3.37
CA VAL A 372 -10.74 8.90 2.85
C VAL A 372 -9.69 9.78 2.21
N THR A 373 -8.42 9.40 2.34
CA THR A 373 -7.28 10.13 1.79
C THR A 373 -6.87 9.56 0.43
N ILE A 374 -6.39 10.42 -0.47
CA ILE A 374 -5.83 10.01 -1.76
C ILE A 374 -4.39 9.55 -1.53
N LEU A 375 -4.10 8.29 -1.87
CA LEU A 375 -2.77 7.72 -1.81
C LEU A 375 -1.92 8.09 -3.02
N GLY A 376 -2.56 8.24 -4.18
CA GLY A 376 -1.91 8.63 -5.42
C GLY A 376 -2.85 8.64 -6.61
N SER A 377 -2.32 9.04 -7.77
CA SER A 377 -3.02 9.02 -9.05
C SER A 377 -2.23 8.27 -10.10
N VAL A 378 -2.93 7.58 -11.00
CA VAL A 378 -2.37 6.91 -12.17
C VAL A 378 -2.91 7.62 -13.41
N PRO A 379 -2.05 8.14 -14.28
CA PRO A 379 -2.47 8.87 -15.48
C PRO A 379 -3.31 8.00 -16.43
N TYR A 380 -4.17 8.64 -17.20
CA TYR A 380 -4.92 7.99 -18.28
C TYR A 380 -3.97 7.59 -19.42
N ALA A 381 -3.83 6.30 -19.65
CA ALA A 381 -2.88 5.72 -20.61
C ALA A 381 -3.54 4.56 -21.37
N PRO A 382 -4.53 4.86 -22.23
CA PRO A 382 -5.35 3.82 -22.88
C PRO A 382 -4.54 2.96 -23.85
N ASP A 383 -3.61 3.52 -24.60
CA ASP A 383 -2.85 2.78 -25.61
C ASP A 383 -1.84 1.84 -24.97
N GLU A 384 -1.10 2.32 -23.96
CA GLU A 384 -0.16 1.50 -23.20
C GLU A 384 -0.90 0.39 -22.44
N THR A 385 -2.06 0.71 -21.85
CA THR A 385 -2.88 -0.28 -21.15
C THR A 385 -3.40 -1.35 -22.11
N ARG A 386 -3.89 -0.96 -23.29
CA ARG A 386 -4.34 -1.89 -24.32
C ARG A 386 -3.19 -2.76 -24.82
N GLN A 387 -2.03 -2.17 -25.06
CA GLN A 387 -0.83 -2.92 -25.44
C GLN A 387 -0.45 -3.92 -24.34
N SER A 388 -0.42 -3.50 -23.07
CA SER A 388 -0.13 -4.37 -21.92
C SER A 388 -1.05 -5.59 -21.87
N ILE A 389 -2.36 -5.36 -22.01
CA ILE A 389 -3.35 -6.45 -22.04
C ILE A 389 -3.11 -7.40 -23.21
N ASN A 390 -2.92 -6.87 -24.42
CA ASN A 390 -2.77 -7.69 -25.64
C ASN A 390 -1.45 -8.48 -25.66
N THR A 391 -0.41 -7.97 -25.02
CA THR A 391 0.88 -8.66 -24.93
C THR A 391 1.01 -9.57 -23.71
N GLY A 392 0.10 -9.46 -22.75
CA GLY A 392 0.21 -10.17 -21.47
C GLY A 392 1.43 -9.72 -20.64
N GLU A 393 1.91 -8.48 -20.84
CA GLU A 393 3.02 -7.92 -20.10
C GLU A 393 2.56 -6.68 -19.32
N PRO A 394 2.55 -6.73 -17.98
CA PRO A 394 2.20 -5.59 -17.14
C PRO A 394 2.97 -4.30 -17.47
N LEU A 395 2.32 -3.14 -17.39
CA LEU A 395 2.88 -1.82 -17.69
C LEU A 395 4.24 -1.57 -17.02
N VAL A 396 4.36 -1.96 -15.75
CA VAL A 396 5.59 -1.77 -14.96
C VAL A 396 6.75 -2.67 -15.39
N LEU A 397 6.49 -3.68 -16.24
CA LEU A 397 7.50 -4.59 -16.76
C LEU A 397 7.94 -4.24 -18.18
N GLN A 398 7.20 -3.40 -18.89
CA GLN A 398 7.53 -2.99 -20.26
C GLN A 398 8.87 -2.26 -20.33
N LYS A 399 9.52 -2.30 -21.50
CA LYS A 399 10.77 -1.57 -21.75
C LYS A 399 10.53 -0.06 -21.73
N GLY A 400 11.14 0.60 -20.76
CA GLY A 400 10.92 2.02 -20.49
C GLY A 400 9.59 2.21 -19.76
N LEU A 401 9.65 2.60 -18.49
CA LEU A 401 8.45 2.89 -17.72
C LEU A 401 7.68 4.04 -18.37
N THR A 402 6.43 3.79 -18.68
CA THR A 402 5.49 4.85 -19.10
C THR A 402 5.08 5.69 -17.89
N PRO A 403 4.53 6.91 -18.07
CA PRO A 403 4.03 7.71 -16.95
C PRO A 403 3.06 6.95 -16.05
N ALA A 404 2.20 6.09 -16.62
CA ALA A 404 1.30 5.24 -15.83
C ALA A 404 2.07 4.16 -15.05
N GLY A 405 3.06 3.53 -15.67
CA GLY A 405 3.93 2.57 -15.00
C GLY A 405 4.74 3.20 -13.86
N GLU A 406 5.30 4.39 -14.07
CA GLU A 406 6.01 5.16 -13.02
C GLU A 406 5.09 5.52 -11.85
N ALA A 407 3.87 5.96 -12.14
CA ALA A 407 2.90 6.28 -11.10
C ALA A 407 2.52 5.05 -10.25
N ILE A 408 2.39 3.87 -10.87
CA ILE A 408 2.10 2.63 -10.15
C ILE A 408 3.32 2.20 -9.31
N VAL A 409 4.53 2.33 -9.82
CA VAL A 409 5.76 2.07 -9.04
C VAL A 409 5.85 3.01 -7.84
N LYS A 410 5.58 4.30 -8.03
CA LYS A 410 5.51 5.29 -6.94
C LYS A 410 4.42 4.96 -5.92
N LEU A 411 3.26 4.51 -6.38
CA LEU A 411 2.18 4.04 -5.51
C LEU A 411 2.62 2.82 -4.69
N GLY A 412 3.28 1.84 -5.32
CA GLY A 412 3.86 0.69 -4.65
C GLY A 412 4.95 1.07 -3.64
N GLY A 413 5.70 2.13 -3.91
CA GLY A 413 6.68 2.71 -3.00
C GLY A 413 6.11 3.18 -1.65
N LYS A 414 4.80 3.49 -1.59
CA LYS A 414 4.11 3.80 -0.33
C LYS A 414 4.00 2.58 0.61
N PHE A 415 4.06 1.38 0.06
CA PHE A 415 4.03 0.12 0.80
C PHE A 415 5.41 -0.48 0.99
N TYR A 416 6.29 -0.29 0.01
CA TYR A 416 7.65 -0.79 0.01
C TYR A 416 8.59 0.30 -0.55
N PRO A 417 9.10 1.20 0.29
CA PRO A 417 9.86 2.38 -0.15
C PRO A 417 11.01 2.13 -1.14
N PRO A 418 11.81 1.03 -1.05
CA PRO A 418 12.86 0.77 -2.03
C PRO A 418 12.36 0.56 -3.45
N LEU A 419 11.10 0.23 -3.65
CA LEU A 419 10.53 0.00 -4.98
C LEU A 419 10.64 1.24 -5.87
N GLU A 420 10.46 2.44 -5.30
CA GLU A 420 10.57 3.68 -6.07
C GLU A 420 11.98 3.91 -6.61
N ALA A 421 13.00 3.68 -5.78
CA ALA A 421 14.40 3.78 -6.20
C ALA A 421 14.76 2.73 -7.27
N LEU A 422 14.26 1.50 -7.15
CA LEU A 422 14.44 0.42 -8.13
C LEU A 422 13.74 0.74 -9.47
N GLY A 423 12.56 1.35 -9.42
CA GLY A 423 11.82 1.80 -10.60
C GLY A 423 12.55 2.88 -11.37
N ARG A 424 13.11 3.87 -10.69
CA ARG A 424 13.90 4.94 -11.31
C ARG A 424 15.13 4.40 -12.08
N LYS A 425 15.80 3.36 -11.60
CA LYS A 425 16.89 2.70 -12.34
C LYS A 425 16.42 2.10 -13.68
N ARG A 426 15.17 1.65 -13.77
CA ARG A 426 14.60 1.12 -15.03
C ARG A 426 14.22 2.21 -16.03
N SER A 427 13.76 3.37 -15.57
CA SER A 427 13.41 4.50 -16.45
C SER A 427 14.63 5.16 -17.10
N VAL A 428 15.80 5.09 -16.46
CA VAL A 428 17.06 5.69 -16.96
C VAL A 428 17.69 4.87 -18.09
N VAL A 429 17.36 3.60 -18.26
CA VAL A 429 17.82 2.78 -19.40
C VAL A 429 16.99 3.10 -20.65
N LYS A 430 17.06 4.35 -21.13
CA LYS A 430 16.63 4.72 -22.47
C LYS A 430 17.65 4.15 -23.47
N GLY A 431 17.33 3.02 -24.06
CA GLY A 431 18.04 2.56 -25.23
C GLY A 431 17.89 3.57 -26.38
N PRO A 432 18.91 3.74 -27.26
CA PRO A 432 18.81 4.63 -28.39
C PRO A 432 17.63 4.20 -29.28
N GLY A 433 16.78 5.15 -29.62
CA GLY A 433 15.62 4.94 -30.45
C GLY A 433 15.99 4.34 -31.80
N LEU A 434 15.47 3.16 -32.07
CA LEU A 434 15.34 2.62 -33.42
C LEU A 434 13.86 2.23 -33.64
N PHE A 435 13.09 3.22 -34.07
CA PHE A 435 11.85 2.92 -34.79
C PHE A 435 12.23 2.37 -36.17
N ARG A 436 12.32 1.06 -36.30
CA ARG A 436 12.18 0.38 -37.57
C ARG A 436 10.74 -0.12 -37.66
N ARG A 437 9.94 0.63 -38.42
CA ARG A 437 8.69 0.15 -38.97
C ARG A 437 9.01 -1.03 -39.91
N THR A 438 8.71 -2.24 -39.53
CA THR A 438 8.45 -3.32 -40.46
C THR A 438 6.96 -3.33 -40.71
N LYS A 439 6.58 -2.83 -41.89
CA LYS A 439 5.31 -3.16 -42.54
C LYS A 439 5.41 -4.64 -42.92
N GLU A 440 4.72 -5.52 -42.26
CA GLU A 440 4.32 -6.80 -42.85
C GLU A 440 2.85 -6.74 -43.22
N THR A 441 2.68 -6.85 -44.53
CA THR A 441 1.45 -6.91 -45.27
C THR A 441 0.72 -8.20 -44.90
N PHE A 442 -0.46 -8.11 -44.36
CA PHE A 442 -1.42 -9.23 -44.44
C PHE A 442 -2.02 -9.22 -45.85
N ALA A 443 -1.63 -10.19 -46.65
CA ALA A 443 -2.33 -10.59 -47.87
C ALA A 443 -2.72 -12.06 -47.74
N GLN A 444 -4.02 -12.27 -47.93
CA GLN A 444 -4.80 -13.50 -48.11
C GLN A 444 -5.10 -14.33 -46.88
#